data_806aea9d9a54acd6f9cb1a3e6540f844
#
_entry.id   806aea9d9a54acd6f9cb1a3e6540f844
#
_cell.length_a   1.000
_cell.length_b   1.000
_cell.length_c   1.000
_cell.angle_alpha   90.00
_cell.angle_beta   90.00
_cell.angle_gamma   90.00
#
_symmetry.space_group_name_H-M   'P 1'
#
loop_
_entity.id
_entity.type
_entity.pdbx_description
1 polymer ?
#
loop_
_entity_poly.entity_id
_entity_poly.type
_entity_poly.pdbx_seq_one_letter_code
_entity_poly.pdbx_strand_id
1 'polypeptide(L)'
;VIIAAPLSALSRDSQPIPEGPTIGPDVEAVEISLAYRPDPDPKRAGYYGFGEPATEEMIAGWDIDVRPDGTGLPPGSGSVEEGEVLYEEQCAACHGVFGEGEGRWPKLAGGFGTLTQERPEKTIGSYWPYVSTVWDYVHRAMPFYEPQSLEDDQVYAIVAYLLYLNDLVEDDFVASRETLSAFEMPNQDGFFVDPRPDVRNAVCMEDCKDPSEIKITWDSTELGVTPVEHFKTDEEETGGAAPVEADPNLGLNIYQQACATCHKGGLAGAPIVGDVPQWESRIAQGMDVLVDHAINGYQGSAGYMPPKGGQIQLSDEEVTAAVEYMVDNSKD
;
A
#
# COMPACT_ATOMS: atom_id res chain seq x y z
N VAL A 1 -24.15 37.39 36.45
CA VAL A 1 -24.20 38.05 35.15
C VAL A 1 -23.05 37.48 34.35
N ILE A 2 -23.33 36.52 33.45
CA ILE A 2 -22.36 35.92 32.56
C ILE A 2 -22.47 36.71 31.25
N ILE A 3 -21.40 37.38 30.89
CA ILE A 3 -21.29 38.10 29.62
C ILE A 3 -20.74 37.11 28.58
N ALA A 4 -21.58 36.69 27.65
CA ALA A 4 -21.16 35.94 26.49
C ALA A 4 -20.54 36.89 25.46
N ALA A 5 -19.29 36.68 25.10
CA ALA A 5 -18.65 37.36 23.98
C ALA A 5 -19.05 36.68 22.65
N PRO A 6 -19.32 37.47 21.58
CA PRO A 6 -19.66 36.87 20.30
C PRO A 6 -18.42 36.25 19.62
N LEU A 7 -18.56 35.02 19.15
CA LEU A 7 -17.61 34.41 18.20
C LEU A 7 -17.66 35.22 16.90
N SER A 8 -16.60 35.95 16.62
CA SER A 8 -16.37 36.56 15.32
C SER A 8 -16.01 35.46 14.34
N ALA A 9 -16.91 35.18 13.41
CA ALA A 9 -16.61 34.38 12.26
C ALA A 9 -15.44 35.01 11.50
N LEU A 10 -14.30 34.32 11.46
CA LEU A 10 -13.21 34.63 10.55
C LEU A 10 -13.71 34.29 9.14
N SER A 11 -14.21 35.31 8.43
CA SER A 11 -14.39 35.19 6.99
C SER A 11 -13.02 34.99 6.37
N ARG A 12 -12.76 33.80 5.83
CA ARG A 12 -11.67 33.61 4.88
C ARG A 12 -12.00 34.49 3.68
N ASP A 13 -11.20 35.55 3.50
CA ASP A 13 -11.12 36.23 2.21
C ASP A 13 -10.64 35.19 1.18
N SER A 14 -11.59 34.59 0.50
CA SER A 14 -11.32 33.81 -0.70
C SER A 14 -10.82 34.81 -1.76
N GLN A 15 -9.52 34.87 -1.94
CA GLN A 15 -8.96 35.52 -3.12
C GLN A 15 -9.61 34.86 -4.35
N PRO A 16 -10.14 35.63 -5.30
CA PRO A 16 -10.69 35.05 -6.51
C PRO A 16 -9.61 34.25 -7.21
N ILE A 17 -9.90 32.99 -7.50
CA ILE A 17 -9.05 32.13 -8.31
C ILE A 17 -8.84 32.89 -9.65
N PRO A 18 -7.60 33.14 -10.08
CA PRO A 18 -7.36 33.77 -11.39
C PRO A 18 -8.05 32.92 -12.43
N GLU A 19 -8.88 33.55 -13.27
CA GLU A 19 -9.48 32.87 -14.41
C GLU A 19 -8.35 32.26 -15.23
N GLY A 20 -8.34 30.93 -15.35
CA GLY A 20 -7.40 30.22 -16.17
C GLY A 20 -7.48 30.71 -17.62
N PRO A 21 -6.43 30.54 -18.43
CA PRO A 21 -6.43 30.98 -19.81
C PRO A 21 -7.66 30.40 -20.50
N THR A 22 -8.49 31.28 -21.06
CA THR A 22 -9.63 30.90 -21.89
C THR A 22 -9.08 30.08 -23.04
N ILE A 23 -9.41 28.78 -23.05
CA ILE A 23 -9.16 27.92 -24.21
C ILE A 23 -9.91 28.56 -25.37
N GLY A 24 -9.17 29.05 -26.38
CA GLY A 24 -9.76 29.66 -27.53
C GLY A 24 -10.74 28.73 -28.25
N PRO A 25 -11.73 29.27 -28.99
CA PRO A 25 -12.81 28.50 -29.60
C PRO A 25 -12.38 27.53 -30.69
N ASP A 26 -11.11 27.38 -30.97
CA ASP A 26 -10.58 26.58 -32.08
C ASP A 26 -9.92 25.24 -31.63
N VAL A 27 -10.05 24.85 -30.39
CA VAL A 27 -9.73 23.49 -29.99
C VAL A 27 -10.97 22.66 -30.22
N GLU A 28 -11.12 22.08 -31.41
CA GLU A 28 -12.04 20.96 -31.59
C GLU A 28 -11.76 19.95 -30.51
N ALA A 29 -12.79 19.67 -29.67
CA ALA A 29 -12.73 18.60 -28.73
C ALA A 29 -12.47 17.32 -29.54
N VAL A 30 -11.25 16.82 -29.45
CA VAL A 30 -10.95 15.49 -29.95
C VAL A 30 -11.71 14.56 -29.03
N GLU A 31 -12.91 14.19 -29.43
CA GLU A 31 -13.57 13.02 -28.85
C GLU A 31 -12.63 11.84 -29.09
N ILE A 32 -11.84 11.51 -28.08
CA ILE A 32 -11.15 10.23 -28.03
C ILE A 32 -12.25 9.20 -27.82
N SER A 33 -12.85 8.78 -28.92
CA SER A 33 -13.70 7.60 -28.92
C SER A 33 -12.81 6.44 -28.53
N LEU A 34 -12.91 6.00 -27.27
CA LEU A 34 -12.31 4.75 -26.78
C LEU A 34 -13.01 3.52 -27.39
N ALA A 35 -13.95 3.70 -28.29
CA ALA A 35 -14.51 2.60 -29.05
C ALA A 35 -13.41 2.00 -29.91
N TYR A 36 -13.00 0.78 -29.59
CA TYR A 36 -12.20 -0.05 -30.47
C TYR A 36 -12.86 -0.04 -31.86
N ARG A 37 -12.24 0.63 -32.81
CA ARG A 37 -12.60 0.55 -34.23
C ARG A 37 -11.69 -0.50 -34.84
N PRO A 38 -12.20 -1.69 -35.13
CA PRO A 38 -11.40 -2.67 -35.88
C PRO A 38 -10.97 -2.01 -37.19
N ASP A 39 -9.70 -2.13 -37.55
CA ASP A 39 -9.19 -1.65 -38.81
C ASP A 39 -10.03 -2.32 -39.94
N PRO A 40 -10.69 -1.54 -40.79
CA PRO A 40 -11.52 -2.10 -41.85
C PRO A 40 -10.70 -2.85 -42.92
N ASP A 41 -9.38 -2.73 -42.92
CA ASP A 41 -8.51 -3.52 -43.79
C ASP A 41 -8.02 -4.78 -43.05
N PRO A 42 -8.61 -5.97 -43.35
CA PRO A 42 -8.17 -7.22 -42.71
C PRO A 42 -6.71 -7.59 -43.00
N LYS A 43 -6.05 -6.89 -43.95
CA LYS A 43 -4.63 -7.05 -44.20
C LYS A 43 -3.76 -6.12 -43.37
N ARG A 44 -4.36 -5.06 -42.78
CA ARG A 44 -3.71 -4.12 -41.84
C ARG A 44 -4.09 -4.37 -40.39
N ALA A 45 -5.26 -4.96 -40.16
CA ALA A 45 -5.59 -5.49 -38.84
C ALA A 45 -4.52 -6.56 -38.57
N GLY A 46 -3.55 -6.24 -37.74
CA GLY A 46 -2.39 -7.09 -37.46
C GLY A 46 -2.76 -8.44 -36.87
N TYR A 47 -3.41 -9.24 -37.68
CA TYR A 47 -3.73 -10.62 -37.35
C TYR A 47 -2.45 -11.40 -37.52
N TYR A 48 -1.60 -11.29 -36.54
CA TYR A 48 -0.34 -12.02 -36.50
C TYR A 48 -0.52 -13.49 -36.14
N GLY A 49 -1.76 -13.93 -35.91
CA GLY A 49 -2.07 -15.29 -35.50
C GLY A 49 -1.61 -15.64 -34.08
N PHE A 50 -1.36 -14.64 -33.26
CA PHE A 50 -1.00 -14.80 -31.85
C PHE A 50 -2.19 -14.46 -30.96
N GLY A 51 -2.34 -15.24 -29.88
CA GLY A 51 -3.39 -15.07 -28.90
C GLY A 51 -4.72 -15.72 -29.33
N GLU A 52 -5.60 -15.84 -28.38
CA GLU A 52 -6.97 -16.34 -28.54
C GLU A 52 -7.95 -15.26 -28.07
N PRO A 53 -9.21 -15.25 -28.58
CA PRO A 53 -10.23 -14.38 -28.04
C PRO A 53 -10.41 -14.66 -26.55
N ALA A 54 -10.40 -13.60 -25.73
CA ALA A 54 -10.67 -13.74 -24.31
C ALA A 54 -12.08 -14.29 -24.08
N THR A 55 -12.21 -15.26 -23.20
CA THR A 55 -13.52 -15.77 -22.76
C THR A 55 -14.14 -14.81 -21.74
N GLU A 56 -15.46 -14.90 -21.52
CA GLU A 56 -16.11 -14.11 -20.48
C GLU A 56 -15.53 -14.37 -19.09
N GLU A 57 -15.14 -15.61 -18.80
CA GLU A 57 -14.48 -16.00 -17.55
C GLU A 57 -13.10 -15.34 -17.39
N MET A 58 -12.31 -15.29 -18.48
CA MET A 58 -11.03 -14.59 -18.49
C MET A 58 -11.22 -13.08 -18.29
N ILE A 59 -12.24 -12.49 -18.92
CA ILE A 59 -12.54 -11.06 -18.75
C ILE A 59 -12.98 -10.79 -17.30
N ALA A 60 -13.87 -11.61 -16.74
CA ALA A 60 -14.35 -11.45 -15.37
C ALA A 60 -13.23 -11.50 -14.33
N GLY A 61 -12.18 -12.30 -14.56
CA GLY A 61 -11.01 -12.35 -13.69
C GLY A 61 -10.13 -11.09 -13.72
N TRP A 62 -10.30 -10.23 -14.73
CA TRP A 62 -9.55 -8.98 -14.90
C TRP A 62 -10.41 -7.73 -14.64
N ASP A 63 -11.72 -7.82 -14.89
CA ASP A 63 -12.68 -6.72 -14.74
C ASP A 63 -13.19 -6.66 -13.30
N ILE A 64 -12.28 -6.41 -12.39
CA ILE A 64 -12.52 -6.35 -10.93
C ILE A 64 -12.34 -4.94 -10.36
N ASP A 65 -12.15 -3.93 -11.19
CA ASP A 65 -11.91 -2.56 -10.74
C ASP A 65 -13.20 -1.88 -10.26
N VAL A 66 -13.05 -1.10 -9.19
CA VAL A 66 -14.12 -0.26 -8.66
C VAL A 66 -13.78 1.20 -8.86
N ARG A 67 -14.71 1.95 -9.43
CA ARG A 67 -14.54 3.36 -9.76
C ARG A 67 -14.93 4.29 -8.60
N PRO A 68 -14.51 5.56 -8.66
CA PRO A 68 -14.88 6.56 -7.66
C PRO A 68 -16.37 6.71 -7.42
N ASP A 69 -17.19 6.53 -8.45
CA ASP A 69 -18.65 6.61 -8.41
C ASP A 69 -19.32 5.32 -7.87
N GLY A 70 -18.55 4.33 -7.45
CA GLY A 70 -19.04 3.05 -6.97
C GLY A 70 -19.37 2.03 -8.08
N THR A 71 -19.18 2.42 -9.37
CA THR A 71 -19.33 1.44 -10.48
C THR A 71 -18.30 0.32 -10.29
N GLY A 72 -18.74 -0.92 -10.38
CA GLY A 72 -17.90 -2.10 -10.17
C GLY A 72 -18.01 -2.70 -8.76
N LEU A 73 -18.55 -2.00 -7.76
CA LEU A 73 -18.80 -2.60 -6.44
C LEU A 73 -19.68 -3.84 -6.56
N PRO A 74 -19.25 -5.01 -6.06
CA PRO A 74 -20.07 -6.22 -6.11
C PRO A 74 -21.27 -6.14 -5.15
N PRO A 75 -22.29 -6.99 -5.31
CA PRO A 75 -23.33 -7.14 -4.28
C PRO A 75 -22.68 -7.66 -2.98
N GLY A 76 -23.07 -7.07 -1.85
CA GLY A 76 -22.55 -7.49 -0.55
C GLY A 76 -22.80 -6.43 0.51
N SER A 77 -22.53 -6.78 1.75
CA SER A 77 -22.60 -5.86 2.89
C SER A 77 -21.77 -6.37 4.07
N GLY A 78 -21.37 -5.45 4.96
CA GLY A 78 -20.68 -5.80 6.19
C GLY A 78 -20.83 -4.69 7.24
N SER A 79 -20.95 -5.08 8.50
CA SER A 79 -21.08 -4.17 9.64
C SER A 79 -19.73 -3.77 10.22
N VAL A 80 -19.74 -2.71 11.03
CA VAL A 80 -18.56 -2.29 11.81
C VAL A 80 -18.12 -3.40 12.76
N GLU A 81 -19.04 -4.08 13.46
CA GLU A 81 -18.74 -5.15 14.41
C GLU A 81 -18.04 -6.35 13.72
N GLU A 82 -18.54 -6.77 12.56
CA GLU A 82 -17.91 -7.84 11.78
C GLU A 82 -16.53 -7.40 11.28
N GLY A 83 -16.41 -6.13 10.87
CA GLY A 83 -15.17 -5.55 10.39
C GLY A 83 -14.09 -5.44 11.47
N GLU A 84 -14.46 -5.15 12.71
CA GLU A 84 -13.56 -5.12 13.86
C GLU A 84 -12.84 -6.45 14.02
N VAL A 85 -13.62 -7.56 14.07
CA VAL A 85 -13.07 -8.92 14.23
C VAL A 85 -12.12 -9.27 13.08
N LEU A 86 -12.54 -9.01 11.82
CA LEU A 86 -11.73 -9.31 10.65
C LEU A 86 -10.47 -8.45 10.60
N TYR A 87 -10.57 -7.18 10.98
CA TYR A 87 -9.44 -6.26 11.02
C TYR A 87 -8.40 -6.67 12.06
N GLU A 88 -8.83 -7.06 13.26
CA GLU A 88 -7.92 -7.57 14.29
C GLU A 88 -7.17 -8.81 13.82
N GLU A 89 -7.84 -9.71 13.11
CA GLU A 89 -7.26 -10.97 12.63
C GLU A 89 -6.32 -10.79 11.44
N GLN A 90 -6.64 -9.87 10.49
CA GLN A 90 -6.01 -9.82 9.18
C GLN A 90 -5.15 -8.56 8.96
N CYS A 91 -5.42 -7.47 9.69
CA CYS A 91 -4.86 -6.15 9.39
C CYS A 91 -4.03 -5.56 10.54
N ALA A 92 -4.45 -5.76 11.79
CA ALA A 92 -3.90 -5.07 12.95
C ALA A 92 -2.41 -5.37 13.19
N ALA A 93 -1.92 -6.54 12.80
CA ALA A 93 -0.50 -6.89 12.93
C ALA A 93 0.45 -5.93 12.19
N CYS A 94 -0.04 -5.32 11.10
CA CYS A 94 0.71 -4.32 10.33
C CYS A 94 0.23 -2.90 10.61
N HIS A 95 -1.09 -2.70 10.67
CA HIS A 95 -1.66 -1.37 10.72
C HIS A 95 -1.97 -0.86 12.14
N GLY A 96 -1.71 -1.68 13.17
CA GLY A 96 -2.07 -1.38 14.56
C GLY A 96 -3.56 -1.64 14.83
N VAL A 97 -3.92 -1.86 16.09
CA VAL A 97 -5.32 -2.19 16.49
C VAL A 97 -6.28 -1.05 16.20
N PHE A 98 -5.79 0.20 16.27
CA PHE A 98 -6.56 1.41 16.00
C PHE A 98 -6.19 2.10 14.69
N GLY A 99 -5.51 1.39 13.77
CA GLY A 99 -5.07 1.95 12.50
C GLY A 99 -3.91 2.94 12.62
N GLU A 100 -3.16 2.91 13.74
CA GLU A 100 -2.05 3.80 14.04
C GLU A 100 -0.76 3.45 13.30
N GLY A 101 -0.70 2.27 12.65
CA GLY A 101 0.46 1.75 11.96
C GLY A 101 1.50 1.16 12.90
N GLU A 102 2.17 0.09 12.46
CA GLU A 102 3.26 -0.55 13.19
C GLU A 102 4.57 -0.47 12.41
N GLY A 103 5.62 0.07 13.04
CA GLY A 103 6.94 0.20 12.42
C GLY A 103 6.90 1.02 11.13
N ARG A 104 7.15 0.37 10.00
CA ARG A 104 7.14 1.00 8.66
C ARG A 104 5.76 0.99 7.98
N TRP A 105 4.81 0.27 8.54
CA TRP A 105 3.49 0.12 7.92
C TRP A 105 2.66 1.38 8.09
N PRO A 106 1.91 1.77 7.06
CA PRO A 106 1.21 3.05 7.07
C PRO A 106 0.07 3.07 8.08
N LYS A 107 -0.15 4.26 8.64
CA LYS A 107 -1.35 4.57 9.40
C LYS A 107 -2.57 4.55 8.48
N LEU A 108 -3.68 4.02 8.97
CA LEU A 108 -4.96 4.00 8.28
C LEU A 108 -5.97 4.99 8.87
N ALA A 109 -5.77 5.40 10.13
CA ALA A 109 -6.67 6.29 10.85
C ALA A 109 -5.95 7.56 11.37
N GLY A 110 -6.72 8.61 11.62
CA GLY A 110 -6.23 9.90 12.12
C GLY A 110 -5.75 10.85 11.03
N GLY A 111 -4.81 11.73 11.37
CA GLY A 111 -4.20 12.67 10.42
C GLY A 111 -5.08 13.85 9.99
N PHE A 112 -6.25 14.05 10.59
CA PHE A 112 -7.13 15.17 10.27
C PHE A 112 -6.46 16.52 10.52
N GLY A 113 -6.61 17.45 9.56
CA GLY A 113 -6.02 18.78 9.63
C GLY A 113 -4.51 18.84 9.40
N THR A 114 -3.86 17.73 9.07
CA THR A 114 -2.40 17.69 8.85
C THR A 114 -1.99 17.94 7.41
N LEU A 115 -2.91 17.94 6.44
CA LEU A 115 -2.58 17.99 5.00
C LEU A 115 -1.83 19.26 4.58
N THR A 116 -1.89 20.33 5.36
CA THR A 116 -1.16 21.59 5.13
C THR A 116 0.15 21.69 5.92
N GLN A 117 0.50 20.68 6.70
CA GLN A 117 1.73 20.64 7.47
C GLN A 117 2.91 20.19 6.59
N GLU A 118 4.12 20.44 7.07
CA GLU A 118 5.35 20.02 6.38
C GLU A 118 5.40 18.49 6.17
N ARG A 119 4.86 17.73 7.12
CA ARG A 119 4.74 16.27 7.07
C ARG A 119 3.30 15.87 7.31
N PRO A 120 2.48 15.84 6.25
CA PRO A 120 1.09 15.47 6.39
C PRO A 120 0.92 13.96 6.65
N GLU A 121 0.06 13.60 7.58
CA GLU A 121 -0.37 12.22 7.76
C GLU A 121 -1.53 11.92 6.80
N LYS A 122 -1.25 11.13 5.78
CA LYS A 122 -2.21 10.75 4.74
C LYS A 122 -2.83 9.39 5.10
N THR A 123 -4.02 9.42 5.65
CA THR A 123 -4.78 8.25 6.05
C THR A 123 -6.03 8.10 5.18
N ILE A 124 -6.84 7.08 5.46
CA ILE A 124 -8.14 6.90 4.82
C ILE A 124 -9.03 8.12 5.11
N GLY A 125 -9.17 8.53 6.38
CA GLY A 125 -10.03 9.64 6.76
C GLY A 125 -9.50 11.02 6.39
N SER A 126 -8.18 11.23 6.44
CA SER A 126 -7.60 12.57 6.21
C SER A 126 -7.37 12.91 4.74
N TYR A 127 -7.12 11.89 3.89
CA TYR A 127 -6.61 12.11 2.54
C TYR A 127 -7.41 11.43 1.43
N TRP A 128 -7.92 10.21 1.66
CA TRP A 128 -8.53 9.40 0.61
C TRP A 128 -9.82 10.05 0.07
N PRO A 129 -9.97 10.21 -1.27
CA PRO A 129 -11.10 10.98 -1.81
C PRO A 129 -12.40 10.18 -1.97
N TYR A 130 -12.34 8.86 -2.16
CA TYR A 130 -13.50 8.03 -2.46
C TYR A 130 -13.44 6.70 -1.73
N VAL A 131 -14.44 6.41 -0.91
CA VAL A 131 -14.47 5.16 -0.13
C VAL A 131 -14.61 3.91 -1.01
N SER A 132 -15.27 4.01 -2.16
CA SER A 132 -15.35 2.91 -3.13
C SER A 132 -13.97 2.44 -3.57
N THR A 133 -13.01 3.36 -3.73
CA THR A 133 -11.64 3.00 -4.08
C THR A 133 -10.81 2.50 -2.88
N VAL A 134 -11.25 2.74 -1.64
CA VAL A 134 -10.72 2.04 -0.47
C VAL A 134 -11.13 0.57 -0.50
N TRP A 135 -12.42 0.30 -0.80
CA TRP A 135 -12.92 -1.04 -0.99
C TRP A 135 -12.10 -1.80 -2.05
N ASP A 136 -11.91 -1.17 -3.21
CA ASP A 136 -11.12 -1.72 -4.32
C ASP A 136 -9.68 -2.06 -3.91
N TYR A 137 -9.03 -1.16 -3.18
CA TYR A 137 -7.67 -1.37 -2.71
C TYR A 137 -7.57 -2.54 -1.73
N VAL A 138 -8.50 -2.62 -0.77
CA VAL A 138 -8.54 -3.74 0.19
C VAL A 138 -8.76 -5.05 -0.54
N HIS A 139 -9.76 -5.13 -1.43
CA HIS A 139 -10.07 -6.32 -2.19
C HIS A 139 -8.91 -6.82 -3.04
N ARG A 140 -8.22 -5.91 -3.74
CA ARG A 140 -7.14 -6.28 -4.68
C ARG A 140 -5.79 -6.52 -4.06
N ALA A 141 -5.45 -5.84 -2.97
CA ALA A 141 -4.09 -5.77 -2.47
C ALA A 141 -3.92 -6.19 -1.02
N MET A 142 -5.01 -6.40 -0.27
CA MET A 142 -4.98 -6.75 1.14
C MET A 142 -5.72 -8.05 1.44
N PRO A 143 -5.28 -8.83 2.44
CA PRO A 143 -4.05 -8.68 3.21
C PRO A 143 -2.81 -8.76 2.33
N PHE A 144 -1.74 -8.02 2.68
CA PHE A 144 -0.51 -7.96 1.87
C PHE A 144 0.12 -9.34 1.57
N TYR A 145 0.00 -10.28 2.48
CA TYR A 145 0.54 -11.63 2.35
C TYR A 145 -0.36 -12.59 1.56
N GLU A 146 -1.64 -12.23 1.34
CA GLU A 146 -2.61 -13.05 0.61
C GLU A 146 -3.65 -12.17 -0.10
N PRO A 147 -3.23 -11.41 -1.14
CA PRO A 147 -4.14 -10.54 -1.89
C PRO A 147 -5.30 -11.32 -2.52
N GLN A 148 -6.48 -10.71 -2.57
CA GLN A 148 -7.71 -11.30 -3.14
C GLN A 148 -8.21 -12.56 -2.40
N SER A 149 -7.85 -12.74 -1.14
CA SER A 149 -8.33 -13.85 -0.31
C SER A 149 -9.63 -13.55 0.43
N LEU A 150 -9.99 -12.28 0.53
CA LEU A 150 -11.19 -11.86 1.25
C LEU A 150 -12.44 -11.95 0.36
N GLU A 151 -13.53 -12.45 0.92
CA GLU A 151 -14.84 -12.42 0.28
C GLU A 151 -15.40 -10.98 0.28
N ASP A 152 -16.28 -10.67 -0.67
CA ASP A 152 -16.85 -9.33 -0.85
C ASP A 152 -17.46 -8.75 0.44
N ASP A 153 -18.23 -9.54 1.19
CA ASP A 153 -18.84 -9.12 2.45
C ASP A 153 -17.78 -8.82 3.52
N GLN A 154 -16.68 -9.57 3.55
CA GLN A 154 -15.57 -9.32 4.46
C GLN A 154 -14.87 -7.99 4.13
N VAL A 155 -14.71 -7.68 2.84
CA VAL A 155 -14.14 -6.38 2.42
C VAL A 155 -15.07 -5.23 2.81
N TYR A 156 -16.40 -5.38 2.63
CA TYR A 156 -17.36 -4.39 3.10
C TYR A 156 -17.27 -4.17 4.61
N ALA A 157 -17.21 -5.24 5.40
CA ALA A 157 -17.08 -5.16 6.85
C ALA A 157 -15.78 -4.44 7.27
N ILE A 158 -14.64 -4.80 6.69
CA ILE A 158 -13.35 -4.14 6.98
C ILE A 158 -13.42 -2.66 6.62
N VAL A 159 -14.02 -2.30 5.48
CA VAL A 159 -14.17 -0.88 5.08
C VAL A 159 -15.10 -0.14 6.04
N ALA A 160 -16.19 -0.75 6.50
CA ALA A 160 -17.05 -0.16 7.54
C ALA A 160 -16.26 0.16 8.82
N TYR A 161 -15.46 -0.79 9.29
CA TYR A 161 -14.61 -0.59 10.46
C TYR A 161 -13.52 0.46 10.24
N LEU A 162 -12.90 0.52 9.06
CA LEU A 162 -11.94 1.57 8.72
C LEU A 162 -12.57 2.98 8.73
N LEU A 163 -13.81 3.11 8.30
CA LEU A 163 -14.55 4.38 8.42
C LEU A 163 -14.83 4.73 9.89
N TYR A 164 -15.21 3.73 10.70
CA TYR A 164 -15.42 3.88 12.13
C TYR A 164 -14.14 4.31 12.87
N LEU A 165 -13.00 3.66 12.60
CA LEU A 165 -11.70 4.05 13.16
C LEU A 165 -11.29 5.49 12.83
N ASN A 166 -11.87 6.06 11.79
CA ASN A 166 -11.64 7.44 11.38
C ASN A 166 -12.76 8.41 11.86
N ASP A 167 -13.62 8.00 12.78
CA ASP A 167 -14.76 8.80 13.29
C ASP A 167 -15.68 9.33 12.16
N LEU A 168 -15.82 8.59 11.07
CA LEU A 168 -16.63 8.98 9.91
C LEU A 168 -18.03 8.35 9.93
N VAL A 169 -18.21 7.28 10.68
CA VAL A 169 -19.48 6.57 10.87
C VAL A 169 -19.61 6.11 12.32
N GLU A 170 -20.85 5.83 12.74
CA GLU A 170 -21.15 5.26 14.06
C GLU A 170 -21.02 3.72 14.03
N ASP A 171 -21.08 3.09 15.19
CA ASP A 171 -20.89 1.64 15.38
C ASP A 171 -21.99 0.77 14.73
N ASP A 172 -23.15 1.33 14.45
CA ASP A 172 -24.28 0.68 13.81
C ASP A 172 -24.24 0.75 12.27
N PHE A 173 -23.18 1.37 11.69
CA PHE A 173 -23.06 1.49 10.24
C PHE A 173 -22.85 0.15 9.55
N VAL A 174 -23.55 -0.03 8.43
CA VAL A 174 -23.37 -1.17 7.53
C VAL A 174 -22.94 -0.68 6.15
N ALA A 175 -21.74 -1.08 5.75
CA ALA A 175 -21.26 -0.83 4.40
C ALA A 175 -21.97 -1.76 3.40
N SER A 176 -22.34 -1.22 2.26
CA SER A 176 -22.88 -1.94 1.10
C SER A 176 -22.54 -1.16 -0.17
N ARG A 177 -22.86 -1.73 -1.32
CA ARG A 177 -22.76 -1.01 -2.60
C ARG A 177 -23.43 0.36 -2.55
N GLU A 178 -24.65 0.42 -2.02
CA GLU A 178 -25.47 1.62 -1.99
C GLU A 178 -24.90 2.65 -1.01
N THR A 179 -24.50 2.23 0.19
CA THR A 179 -23.99 3.12 1.22
C THR A 179 -22.63 3.67 0.85
N LEU A 180 -21.71 2.85 0.32
CA LEU A 180 -20.38 3.31 -0.09
C LEU A 180 -20.43 4.20 -1.34
N SER A 181 -21.31 3.91 -2.31
CA SER A 181 -21.46 4.79 -3.49
C SER A 181 -22.02 6.18 -3.15
N ALA A 182 -22.76 6.29 -2.05
CA ALA A 182 -23.34 7.55 -1.59
C ALA A 182 -22.50 8.27 -0.53
N PHE A 183 -21.40 7.65 -0.10
CA PHE A 183 -20.59 8.17 1.00
C PHE A 183 -19.64 9.26 0.53
N GLU A 184 -19.69 10.43 1.16
CA GLU A 184 -18.82 11.57 0.86
C GLU A 184 -17.63 11.59 1.82
N MET A 185 -16.42 11.37 1.29
CA MET A 185 -15.19 11.44 2.08
C MET A 185 -14.81 12.89 2.39
N PRO A 186 -14.21 13.17 3.58
CA PRO A 186 -13.86 14.54 3.99
C PRO A 186 -12.94 15.29 3.03
N ASN A 187 -12.10 14.57 2.29
CA ASN A 187 -11.13 15.16 1.34
C ASN A 187 -11.55 14.99 -0.13
N GLN A 188 -12.79 14.63 -0.40
CA GLN A 188 -13.28 14.40 -1.78
C GLN A 188 -13.05 15.63 -2.66
N ASP A 189 -13.34 16.82 -2.14
CA ASP A 189 -13.17 18.10 -2.83
C ASP A 189 -11.76 18.71 -2.66
N GLY A 190 -10.85 18.01 -1.98
CA GLY A 190 -9.50 18.48 -1.71
C GLY A 190 -8.55 18.36 -2.91
N PHE A 191 -8.98 17.71 -3.98
CA PHE A 191 -8.19 17.53 -5.21
C PHE A 191 -8.63 18.53 -6.27
N PHE A 192 -7.66 19.14 -6.92
CA PHE A 192 -7.89 20.10 -8.00
C PHE A 192 -7.02 19.75 -9.20
N VAL A 193 -7.46 20.16 -10.37
CA VAL A 193 -6.67 20.04 -11.58
C VAL A 193 -5.47 20.99 -11.48
N ASP A 194 -4.26 20.48 -11.70
CA ASP A 194 -3.06 21.30 -11.69
C ASP A 194 -3.11 22.34 -12.81
N PRO A 195 -3.20 23.65 -12.49
CA PRO A 195 -3.32 24.69 -13.48
C PRO A 195 -1.99 25.02 -14.18
N ARG A 196 -0.89 24.40 -13.78
CA ARG A 196 0.41 24.65 -14.39
C ARG A 196 0.42 24.12 -15.83
N PRO A 197 0.88 24.92 -16.79
CA PRO A 197 0.99 24.43 -18.16
C PRO A 197 2.00 23.29 -18.25
N ASP A 198 1.73 22.32 -19.09
CA ASP A 198 2.70 21.28 -19.42
C ASP A 198 3.97 21.93 -19.98
N VAL A 199 5.03 21.86 -19.21
CA VAL A 199 6.32 22.40 -19.61
C VAL A 199 7.08 21.30 -20.36
N ARG A 200 7.30 21.52 -21.64
CA ARG A 200 8.31 20.73 -22.36
C ARG A 200 9.68 21.33 -22.03
N ASN A 201 10.29 20.83 -21.00
CA ASN A 201 11.68 21.15 -20.73
C ASN A 201 12.53 20.62 -21.89
N ALA A 202 13.36 21.48 -22.46
CA ALA A 202 14.43 21.02 -23.32
C ALA A 202 15.27 20.05 -22.46
N VAL A 203 15.35 18.80 -22.89
CA VAL A 203 16.17 17.81 -22.18
C VAL A 203 17.60 18.31 -22.25
N CYS A 204 18.13 18.69 -21.11
CA CYS A 204 19.51 19.05 -21.02
C CYS A 204 20.34 17.76 -20.98
N MET A 205 21.08 17.49 -22.04
CA MET A 205 21.87 16.27 -22.18
C MET A 205 23.36 16.49 -21.87
N GLU A 206 23.82 17.74 -21.89
CA GLU A 206 25.22 18.11 -21.67
C GLU A 206 25.30 19.45 -20.92
N ASP A 207 26.23 19.58 -20.01
CA ASP A 207 26.58 20.81 -19.28
C ASP A 207 25.42 21.57 -18.61
N CYS A 208 24.43 20.84 -18.12
CA CYS A 208 23.20 21.41 -17.60
C CYS A 208 23.41 22.17 -16.29
N LYS A 209 24.26 21.63 -15.44
CA LYS A 209 24.70 22.23 -14.18
C LYS A 209 26.10 21.74 -13.87
N ASP A 210 26.88 22.60 -13.21
CA ASP A 210 28.11 22.17 -12.60
C ASP A 210 27.78 21.18 -11.46
N PRO A 211 28.29 19.94 -11.50
CA PRO A 211 28.05 18.97 -10.44
C PRO A 211 28.45 19.47 -9.05
N SER A 212 29.43 20.37 -8.95
CA SER A 212 29.88 20.97 -7.68
C SER A 212 28.86 21.93 -7.06
N GLU A 213 27.90 22.44 -7.84
CA GLU A 213 26.81 23.29 -7.36
C GLU A 213 25.60 22.52 -6.86
N ILE A 214 25.56 21.19 -7.10
CA ILE A 214 24.48 20.32 -6.64
C ILE A 214 24.64 20.13 -5.14
N LYS A 215 23.62 20.50 -4.39
CA LYS A 215 23.54 20.28 -2.95
C LYS A 215 22.40 19.34 -2.66
N ILE A 216 22.68 18.28 -1.92
CA ILE A 216 21.64 17.46 -1.32
C ILE A 216 21.04 18.32 -0.20
N THR A 217 19.79 18.71 -0.38
CA THR A 217 19.05 19.51 0.61
C THR A 217 18.30 18.64 1.60
N TRP A 218 18.09 17.37 1.25
CA TRP A 218 17.39 16.43 2.08
C TRP A 218 17.65 14.99 1.62
N ASP A 219 17.81 14.08 2.57
CA ASP A 219 18.04 12.67 2.33
C ASP A 219 16.80 11.87 2.76
N SER A 220 16.16 11.16 1.84
CA SER A 220 14.98 10.34 2.13
C SER A 220 15.28 9.18 3.09
N THR A 221 16.55 8.79 3.23
CA THR A 221 16.97 7.74 4.17
C THR A 221 16.73 8.16 5.62
N GLU A 222 16.78 9.48 5.91
CA GLU A 222 16.53 10.02 7.25
C GLU A 222 15.07 9.88 7.68
N LEU A 223 14.14 9.65 6.73
CA LEU A 223 12.71 9.54 7.02
C LEU A 223 12.30 8.18 7.56
N GLY A 224 13.06 7.13 7.29
CA GLY A 224 12.71 5.76 7.66
C GLY A 224 11.40 5.24 7.03
N VAL A 225 10.84 5.95 6.05
CA VAL A 225 9.52 5.65 5.46
C VAL A 225 9.63 4.72 4.25
N THR A 226 10.75 4.75 3.55
CA THR A 226 10.98 3.92 2.38
C THR A 226 12.21 3.05 2.62
N PRO A 227 12.13 1.74 2.34
CA PRO A 227 13.33 0.92 2.30
C PRO A 227 14.30 1.53 1.31
N VAL A 228 15.48 1.89 1.78
CA VAL A 228 16.53 2.41 0.90
C VAL A 228 17.20 1.21 0.28
N GLU A 229 16.98 0.99 -1.01
CA GLU A 229 17.87 0.13 -1.76
C GLU A 229 19.22 0.84 -1.85
N HIS A 230 20.22 0.30 -1.20
CA HIS A 230 21.58 0.70 -1.46
C HIS A 230 21.93 0.19 -2.86
N PHE A 231 21.82 1.06 -3.86
CA PHE A 231 22.45 0.80 -5.15
C PHE A 231 23.94 0.73 -4.92
N LYS A 232 24.50 -0.48 -4.99
CA LYS A 232 25.94 -0.63 -5.07
C LYS A 232 26.37 0.04 -6.37
N THR A 233 27.10 1.13 -6.27
CA THR A 233 27.74 1.72 -7.44
C THR A 233 28.89 0.81 -7.85
N ASP A 234 29.16 0.73 -9.16
CA ASP A 234 30.24 -0.11 -9.72
C ASP A 234 31.63 0.19 -9.07
N GLU A 235 31.76 1.28 -8.33
CA GLU A 235 32.94 1.66 -7.57
C GLU A 235 33.12 0.84 -6.27
N GLU A 236 32.05 0.27 -5.70
CA GLU A 236 32.13 -0.58 -4.51
C GLU A 236 32.57 -2.01 -4.84
N GLU A 237 32.42 -2.45 -6.10
CA GLU A 237 32.90 -3.78 -6.51
C GLU A 237 34.43 -3.88 -6.69
N THR A 238 35.13 -2.74 -6.79
CA THR A 238 36.59 -2.73 -7.00
C THR A 238 37.43 -2.39 -5.76
N GLY A 239 36.79 -1.90 -4.71
CA GLY A 239 37.40 -1.67 -3.41
C GLY A 239 37.26 -2.93 -2.55
N GLY A 240 38.32 -3.69 -2.37
CA GLY A 240 38.32 -4.83 -1.47
C GLY A 240 37.77 -4.43 -0.10
N ALA A 241 36.59 -4.91 0.21
CA ALA A 241 35.93 -4.71 1.49
C ALA A 241 36.87 -5.22 2.59
N ALA A 242 37.28 -4.33 3.49
CA ALA A 242 37.71 -4.77 4.79
C ALA A 242 36.61 -5.65 5.38
N PRO A 243 36.91 -6.75 6.09
CA PRO A 243 35.89 -7.58 6.68
C PRO A 243 35.02 -6.69 7.56
N VAL A 244 33.75 -6.50 7.15
CA VAL A 244 32.75 -5.90 8.01
C VAL A 244 32.63 -6.86 9.19
N GLU A 245 33.01 -6.42 10.39
CA GLU A 245 32.75 -7.22 11.59
C GLU A 245 31.26 -7.55 11.56
N ALA A 246 30.96 -8.85 11.55
CA ALA A 246 29.58 -9.32 11.47
C ALA A 246 28.80 -8.67 12.62
N ASP A 247 27.74 -7.91 12.28
CA ASP A 247 26.87 -7.34 13.30
C ASP A 247 26.31 -8.50 14.15
N PRO A 248 26.68 -8.59 15.42
CA PRO A 248 26.23 -9.71 16.27
C PRO A 248 24.71 -9.74 16.46
N ASN A 249 24.01 -8.67 16.09
CA ASN A 249 22.58 -8.53 16.19
C ASN A 249 21.88 -8.59 14.82
N LEU A 250 22.61 -8.90 13.72
CA LEU A 250 22.01 -8.90 12.38
C LEU A 250 20.71 -9.70 12.32
N GLY A 251 20.73 -10.95 12.80
CA GLY A 251 19.55 -11.82 12.81
C GLY A 251 18.38 -11.24 13.60
N LEU A 252 18.63 -10.67 14.78
CA LEU A 252 17.62 -9.99 15.59
C LEU A 252 17.05 -8.77 14.87
N ASN A 253 17.92 -7.94 14.26
CA ASN A 253 17.51 -6.73 13.58
C ASN A 253 16.64 -7.04 12.37
N ILE A 254 17.03 -8.00 11.54
CA ILE A 254 16.24 -8.45 10.37
C ILE A 254 14.93 -9.13 10.83
N TYR A 255 14.98 -9.96 11.87
CA TYR A 255 13.76 -10.53 12.44
C TYR A 255 12.75 -9.43 12.84
N GLN A 256 13.19 -8.42 13.57
CA GLN A 256 12.32 -7.34 14.04
C GLN A 256 11.75 -6.50 12.88
N GLN A 257 12.53 -6.27 11.84
CA GLN A 257 12.14 -5.42 10.71
C GLN A 257 11.26 -6.13 9.70
N ALA A 258 11.45 -7.43 9.49
CA ALA A 258 10.87 -8.14 8.35
C ALA A 258 10.01 -9.35 8.73
N CYS A 259 10.37 -10.08 9.79
CA CYS A 259 9.80 -11.39 10.08
C CYS A 259 8.82 -11.37 11.26
N ALA A 260 9.03 -10.46 12.23
CA ALA A 260 8.26 -10.40 13.47
C ALA A 260 6.76 -10.15 13.24
N THR A 261 6.39 -9.46 12.19
CA THR A 261 5.00 -9.21 11.82
C THR A 261 4.18 -10.52 11.82
N CYS A 262 4.72 -11.57 11.23
CA CYS A 262 4.03 -12.87 11.19
C CYS A 262 4.48 -13.80 12.35
N HIS A 263 5.79 -13.86 12.63
CA HIS A 263 6.37 -14.86 13.53
C HIS A 263 6.35 -14.48 15.02
N LYS A 264 5.93 -13.26 15.39
CA LYS A 264 5.71 -12.86 16.78
C LYS A 264 4.34 -13.30 17.31
N GLY A 265 3.31 -13.20 16.47
CA GLY A 265 1.92 -13.46 16.86
C GLY A 265 1.26 -14.67 16.18
N GLY A 266 1.96 -15.36 15.26
CA GLY A 266 1.40 -16.52 14.55
C GLY A 266 0.48 -16.16 13.38
N LEU A 267 0.59 -14.94 12.85
CA LEU A 267 -0.23 -14.46 11.76
C LEU A 267 -0.15 -15.42 10.55
N ALA A 268 -1.28 -15.68 9.91
CA ALA A 268 -1.40 -16.58 8.74
C ALA A 268 -0.80 -17.97 8.96
N GLY A 269 -0.82 -18.49 10.18
CA GLY A 269 -0.27 -19.79 10.53
C GLY A 269 1.25 -19.85 10.63
N ALA A 270 1.92 -18.68 10.68
CA ALA A 270 3.37 -18.61 10.91
C ALA A 270 3.74 -19.19 12.27
N PRO A 271 4.82 -19.99 12.39
CA PRO A 271 5.24 -20.50 13.69
C PRO A 271 5.77 -19.36 14.57
N ILE A 272 5.26 -19.30 15.80
CA ILE A 272 5.60 -18.24 16.76
C ILE A 272 7.01 -18.49 17.30
N VAL A 273 7.88 -17.48 17.25
CA VAL A 273 9.22 -17.57 17.83
C VAL A 273 9.13 -17.74 19.35
N GLY A 274 9.84 -18.74 19.88
CA GLY A 274 9.79 -19.14 21.28
C GLY A 274 8.77 -20.23 21.60
N ASP A 275 7.88 -20.58 20.68
CA ASP A 275 6.96 -21.71 20.84
C ASP A 275 7.63 -23.02 20.41
N VAL A 276 8.38 -23.63 21.31
CA VAL A 276 9.16 -24.86 21.04
C VAL A 276 8.34 -25.96 20.36
N PRO A 277 7.11 -26.32 20.80
CA PRO A 277 6.29 -27.30 20.09
C PRO A 277 6.03 -27.00 18.62
N GLN A 278 5.85 -25.76 18.26
CA GLN A 278 5.65 -25.38 16.86
C GLN A 278 6.94 -25.49 16.02
N TRP A 279 8.10 -25.34 16.64
CA TRP A 279 9.39 -25.34 15.96
C TRP A 279 10.07 -26.72 15.92
N GLU A 280 9.81 -27.62 16.85
CA GLU A 280 10.47 -28.92 16.95
C GLU A 280 10.48 -29.69 15.62
N SER A 281 9.31 -29.89 15.00
CA SER A 281 9.19 -30.61 13.74
C SER A 281 9.79 -29.86 12.54
N ARG A 282 9.88 -28.55 12.61
CA ARG A 282 10.52 -27.72 11.59
C ARG A 282 12.02 -27.78 11.70
N ILE A 283 12.57 -27.59 12.88
CA ILE A 283 14.00 -27.68 13.17
C ILE A 283 14.56 -29.06 12.79
N ALA A 284 13.77 -30.12 13.00
CA ALA A 284 14.14 -31.49 12.61
C ALA A 284 14.35 -31.68 11.10
N GLN A 285 13.85 -30.77 10.24
CA GLN A 285 14.09 -30.81 8.80
C GLN A 285 15.48 -30.31 8.39
N GLY A 286 16.15 -29.62 9.30
CA GLY A 286 17.47 -29.03 9.06
C GLY A 286 17.44 -27.57 8.65
N MET A 287 18.53 -26.85 8.96
CA MET A 287 18.66 -25.43 8.71
C MET A 287 18.56 -25.08 7.23
N ASP A 288 19.20 -25.88 6.35
CA ASP A 288 19.18 -25.64 4.91
C ASP A 288 17.76 -25.61 4.33
N VAL A 289 16.86 -26.47 4.85
CA VAL A 289 15.44 -26.52 4.43
C VAL A 289 14.70 -25.30 4.92
N LEU A 290 14.94 -24.87 6.17
CA LEU A 290 14.28 -23.71 6.74
C LEU A 290 14.70 -22.43 6.04
N VAL A 291 15.98 -22.30 5.71
CA VAL A 291 16.53 -21.15 4.96
C VAL A 291 15.97 -21.13 3.54
N ASP A 292 15.95 -22.30 2.86
CA ASP A 292 15.37 -22.40 1.51
C ASP A 292 13.88 -21.97 1.50
N HIS A 293 13.09 -22.43 2.46
CA HIS A 293 11.68 -22.02 2.60
C HIS A 293 11.53 -20.52 2.87
N ALA A 294 12.44 -19.92 3.63
CA ALA A 294 12.38 -18.50 3.93
C ALA A 294 12.79 -17.65 2.73
N ILE A 295 13.77 -18.08 1.95
CA ILE A 295 14.25 -17.36 0.75
C ILE A 295 13.25 -17.48 -0.40
N ASN A 296 12.78 -18.70 -0.70
CA ASN A 296 11.97 -19.00 -1.89
C ASN A 296 10.46 -19.00 -1.62
N GLY A 297 10.06 -18.85 -0.35
CA GLY A 297 8.68 -18.98 0.07
C GLY A 297 8.26 -20.42 0.31
N TYR A 298 7.20 -20.63 1.08
CA TYR A 298 6.73 -21.95 1.44
C TYR A 298 5.22 -22.01 1.61
N GLN A 299 4.56 -22.95 0.91
CA GLN A 299 3.16 -23.26 1.10
C GLN A 299 3.04 -24.47 2.03
N GLY A 300 2.64 -24.22 3.27
CA GLY A 300 2.37 -25.26 4.27
C GLY A 300 0.88 -25.56 4.45
N SER A 301 0.58 -26.54 5.33
CA SER A 301 -0.81 -26.84 5.70
C SER A 301 -1.42 -25.81 6.63
N ALA A 302 -0.60 -25.00 7.29
CA ALA A 302 -1.03 -23.97 8.24
C ALA A 302 -1.13 -22.57 7.61
N GLY A 303 -0.52 -22.37 6.44
CA GLY A 303 -0.52 -21.09 5.75
C GLY A 303 0.58 -20.97 4.70
N TYR A 304 0.70 -19.78 4.13
CA TYR A 304 1.69 -19.44 3.11
C TYR A 304 2.70 -18.43 3.64
N MET A 305 3.98 -18.72 3.46
CA MET A 305 5.07 -17.79 3.69
C MET A 305 5.58 -17.28 2.34
N PRO A 306 5.45 -15.98 2.04
CA PRO A 306 5.96 -15.42 0.79
C PRO A 306 7.50 -15.43 0.78
N PRO A 307 8.15 -15.43 -0.41
CA PRO A 307 9.59 -15.33 -0.53
C PRO A 307 10.15 -14.18 0.30
N LYS A 308 11.16 -14.46 1.15
CA LYS A 308 11.80 -13.50 2.06
C LYS A 308 10.83 -12.75 2.97
N GLY A 309 9.68 -13.39 3.32
CA GLY A 309 8.64 -12.73 4.09
C GLY A 309 7.98 -11.53 3.37
N GLY A 310 8.01 -11.52 2.03
CA GLY A 310 7.57 -10.38 1.21
C GLY A 310 8.61 -9.26 1.08
N GLN A 311 9.82 -9.43 1.62
CA GLN A 311 10.91 -8.45 1.61
C GLN A 311 11.98 -8.86 0.59
N ILE A 312 11.64 -8.82 -0.69
CA ILE A 312 12.48 -9.31 -1.79
C ILE A 312 13.85 -8.62 -1.88
N GLN A 313 14.00 -7.45 -1.26
CA GLN A 313 15.24 -6.69 -1.19
C GLN A 313 16.26 -7.25 -0.19
N LEU A 314 15.84 -8.12 0.75
CA LEU A 314 16.79 -8.74 1.68
C LEU A 314 17.75 -9.68 0.93
N SER A 315 19.02 -9.63 1.30
CA SER A 315 19.98 -10.62 0.82
C SER A 315 19.71 -12.00 1.43
N ASP A 316 20.23 -13.05 0.81
CA ASP A 316 20.05 -14.41 1.32
C ASP A 316 20.78 -14.59 2.66
N GLU A 317 21.88 -13.87 2.89
CA GLU A 317 22.62 -13.83 4.14
C GLU A 317 21.81 -13.19 5.27
N GLU A 318 21.10 -12.09 5.00
CA GLU A 318 20.23 -11.44 5.97
C GLU A 318 19.04 -12.32 6.36
N VAL A 319 18.41 -12.97 5.37
CA VAL A 319 17.34 -13.93 5.62
C VAL A 319 17.85 -15.12 6.42
N THR A 320 19.04 -15.64 6.09
CA THR A 320 19.68 -16.74 6.83
C THR A 320 19.91 -16.35 8.28
N ALA A 321 20.48 -15.17 8.54
CA ALA A 321 20.71 -14.70 9.90
C ALA A 321 19.40 -14.57 10.70
N ALA A 322 18.32 -14.11 10.08
CA ALA A 322 17.01 -14.02 10.72
C ALA A 322 16.42 -15.42 11.03
N VAL A 323 16.58 -16.39 10.12
CA VAL A 323 16.16 -17.78 10.35
C VAL A 323 16.95 -18.41 11.50
N GLU A 324 18.26 -18.23 11.53
CA GLU A 324 19.12 -18.68 12.62
C GLU A 324 18.67 -18.09 13.97
N TYR A 325 18.41 -16.78 14.01
CA TYR A 325 17.89 -16.11 15.20
C TYR A 325 16.55 -16.74 15.67
N MET A 326 15.59 -16.95 14.75
CA MET A 326 14.29 -17.52 15.09
C MET A 326 14.42 -18.97 15.61
N VAL A 327 15.27 -19.77 14.97
CA VAL A 327 15.54 -21.15 15.36
C VAL A 327 16.21 -21.19 16.74
N ASP A 328 17.23 -20.36 16.97
CA ASP A 328 17.97 -20.33 18.23
C ASP A 328 17.10 -19.90 19.40
N ASN A 329 16.13 -19.00 19.18
CA ASN A 329 15.17 -18.58 20.19
C ASN A 329 13.96 -19.50 20.33
N SER A 330 13.90 -20.62 19.57
CA SER A 330 12.81 -21.59 19.59
C SER A 330 13.27 -23.02 19.87
N LYS A 331 14.51 -23.19 20.30
CA LYS A 331 15.08 -24.45 20.81
C LYS A 331 14.91 -24.55 22.33
N ASP A 332 14.90 -25.79 22.88
CA ASP A 332 15.03 -26.06 24.31
C ASP A 332 16.42 -25.70 24.84
#